data_16395061a652e26023fcfab6d4ff0ca4
#
_entry.id   16395061a652e26023fcfab6d4ff0ca4
#
_cell.length_a   1.000
_cell.length_b   1.000
_cell.length_c   1.000
_cell.angle_alpha   90.00
_cell.angle_beta   90.00
_cell.angle_gamma   90.00
#
_symmetry.space_group_name_H-M   'P 1'
#
loop_
_entity.id
_entity.type
_entity.pdbx_description
1 polymer ?
#
loop_
_entity_poly.entity_id
_entity_poly.type
_entity_poly.pdbx_seq_one_letter_code
_entity_poly.pdbx_strand_id
1 'polypeptide(L)'
;MKVKIMGKDLKGKELGRGLTQRPDGRYMARAQVAGKSVLLYGWKLRALKKEFAEAVEEARKGSIWLGYEMDTLTLNEWFDEWYEKYKAPTLKNGGSAQYRRKYVNYYGVRIGSKNLKDIRQLHVQTAIADMLEAGRSSKSVREATGILQNCIEAAMANGLTSINPTVGVVIPKCDKVERRVLTVEEQEIFIEHLERTKSWYEEMYKLMLLTGMRIGEVGGLQWGDIDFTNRFISIKRSLSYQYEDGVKTMFFTSPKTENSVRKIPFFGETKDILMRQFEKQKAKRDSMGKKWKQPKDMDDLIFTTSLGTPIGRYTIENDMRNITKQINETLRIEAEYSGTIPKKFERVHPHALRHTFATRCFEKGMTPRTVQEIMGHSNYNTTVSYTHVLDDIKLKEAERLGDFLDNTKAAQRVVQD
;
A
#
# COMPACT_ATOMS: atom_id res chain seq x y z
N MET A 1 -12.53 -47.30 -9.23
CA MET A 1 -11.49 -48.33 -8.94
C MET A 1 -10.71 -48.62 -10.22
N LYS A 2 -9.50 -48.06 -10.41
CA LYS A 2 -8.65 -48.43 -11.54
C LYS A 2 -7.99 -49.77 -11.24
N VAL A 3 -8.28 -50.79 -12.01
CA VAL A 3 -7.68 -52.12 -11.92
C VAL A 3 -6.15 -51.96 -12.04
N LYS A 4 -5.40 -52.35 -11.01
CA LYS A 4 -3.93 -52.38 -11.03
C LYS A 4 -3.49 -53.54 -11.95
N ILE A 5 -3.14 -53.25 -13.19
CA ILE A 5 -2.64 -54.26 -14.14
C ILE A 5 -1.19 -54.56 -13.71
N MET A 6 -0.94 -55.78 -13.24
CA MET A 6 0.42 -56.32 -12.99
C MET A 6 0.99 -56.83 -14.34
N GLY A 7 2.22 -56.40 -14.65
CA GLY A 7 2.87 -56.89 -15.87
C GLY A 7 3.30 -58.34 -15.77
N LYS A 8 3.29 -59.06 -16.89
CA LYS A 8 3.60 -60.51 -16.98
C LYS A 8 4.77 -60.78 -17.92
N ASP A 9 5.41 -61.90 -17.74
CA ASP A 9 6.35 -62.43 -18.70
C ASP A 9 5.64 -63.21 -19.83
N LEU A 10 6.41 -63.68 -20.82
CA LEU A 10 5.89 -64.45 -21.96
C LEU A 10 5.30 -65.81 -21.54
N LYS A 11 5.58 -66.31 -20.33
CA LYS A 11 5.01 -67.53 -19.75
C LYS A 11 3.85 -67.27 -18.80
N GLY A 12 3.39 -65.97 -18.69
CA GLY A 12 2.26 -65.59 -17.89
C GLY A 12 2.59 -65.31 -16.36
N LYS A 13 3.86 -65.42 -15.97
CA LYS A 13 4.28 -65.16 -14.58
C LYS A 13 4.31 -63.65 -14.31
N GLU A 14 3.81 -63.25 -13.16
CA GLU A 14 3.76 -61.86 -12.73
C GLU A 14 5.19 -61.30 -12.45
N LEU A 15 5.50 -60.18 -13.05
CA LEU A 15 6.83 -59.52 -12.93
C LEU A 15 6.82 -58.39 -11.93
N GLY A 16 5.68 -57.82 -11.63
CA GLY A 16 5.48 -56.66 -10.82
C GLY A 16 4.95 -55.46 -11.63
N ARG A 17 4.66 -54.35 -10.89
CA ARG A 17 4.09 -53.15 -11.48
C ARG A 17 5.06 -52.44 -12.45
N GLY A 18 4.60 -52.12 -13.64
CA GLY A 18 5.39 -51.39 -14.63
C GLY A 18 6.44 -52.24 -15.39
N LEU A 19 6.47 -53.56 -15.15
CA LEU A 19 7.39 -54.50 -15.77
C LEU A 19 6.65 -55.41 -16.73
N THR A 20 7.16 -55.56 -17.96
CA THR A 20 6.64 -56.49 -18.97
C THR A 20 7.79 -57.15 -19.68
N GLN A 21 7.58 -58.38 -20.22
CA GLN A 21 8.50 -59.00 -21.15
C GLN A 21 8.01 -58.85 -22.57
N ARG A 22 8.86 -58.38 -23.45
CA ARG A 22 8.55 -58.19 -24.87
C ARG A 22 8.72 -59.49 -25.66
N PRO A 23 8.09 -59.58 -26.87
CA PRO A 23 8.21 -60.77 -27.73
C PRO A 23 9.66 -61.11 -28.12
N ASP A 24 10.57 -60.12 -28.14
CA ASP A 24 12.01 -60.27 -28.40
C ASP A 24 12.81 -60.84 -27.22
N GLY A 25 12.13 -61.17 -26.12
CA GLY A 25 12.71 -61.73 -24.88
C GLY A 25 13.23 -60.68 -23.89
N ARG A 26 13.35 -59.42 -24.29
CA ARG A 26 13.79 -58.34 -23.37
C ARG A 26 12.69 -57.97 -22.38
N TYR A 27 13.10 -57.61 -21.19
CA TYR A 27 12.22 -57.02 -20.20
C TYR A 27 12.19 -55.50 -20.38
N MET A 28 11.01 -54.92 -20.22
CA MET A 28 10.76 -53.49 -20.20
C MET A 28 10.23 -53.07 -18.84
N ALA A 29 10.79 -52.01 -18.31
CA ALA A 29 10.33 -51.36 -17.07
C ALA A 29 9.89 -49.93 -17.40
N ARG A 30 8.66 -49.56 -16.98
CA ARG A 30 8.11 -48.22 -17.22
C ARG A 30 7.40 -47.69 -15.98
N ALA A 31 7.71 -46.46 -15.59
CA ALA A 31 6.99 -45.72 -14.59
C ALA A 31 6.85 -44.25 -15.01
N GLN A 32 5.81 -43.61 -14.51
CA GLN A 32 5.66 -42.15 -14.49
C GLN A 32 5.96 -41.70 -13.07
N VAL A 33 6.99 -40.86 -12.89
CA VAL A 33 7.41 -40.33 -11.59
C VAL A 33 7.59 -38.84 -11.71
N ALA A 34 6.80 -38.06 -11.01
CA ALA A 34 6.90 -36.61 -10.98
C ALA A 34 6.86 -35.96 -12.39
N GLY A 35 5.97 -36.43 -13.26
CA GLY A 35 5.85 -35.94 -14.64
C GLY A 35 6.91 -36.43 -15.61
N LYS A 36 7.94 -37.14 -15.15
CA LYS A 36 8.97 -37.78 -15.99
C LYS A 36 8.66 -39.23 -16.27
N SER A 37 8.87 -39.68 -17.52
CA SER A 37 8.73 -41.09 -17.89
C SER A 37 10.09 -41.80 -17.71
N VAL A 38 10.13 -42.72 -16.76
CA VAL A 38 11.28 -43.63 -16.62
C VAL A 38 10.98 -44.87 -17.47
N LEU A 39 11.85 -45.18 -18.46
CA LEU A 39 11.70 -46.31 -19.38
C LEU A 39 13.04 -46.97 -19.55
N LEU A 40 13.16 -48.25 -19.13
CA LEU A 40 14.41 -49.04 -19.23
C LEU A 40 14.12 -50.38 -19.88
N TYR A 41 15.14 -50.92 -20.52
CA TYR A 41 15.14 -52.25 -21.17
C TYR A 41 16.33 -53.07 -20.70
N GLY A 42 16.13 -54.36 -20.50
CA GLY A 42 17.21 -55.25 -20.12
C GLY A 42 16.92 -56.72 -20.41
N TRP A 43 17.96 -57.53 -20.59
CA TRP A 43 17.84 -58.96 -20.82
C TRP A 43 17.72 -59.77 -19.52
N LYS A 44 18.22 -59.23 -18.40
CA LYS A 44 18.19 -59.90 -17.10
C LYS A 44 17.23 -59.16 -16.16
N LEU A 45 16.12 -59.82 -15.83
CA LEU A 45 15.06 -59.21 -15.01
C LEU A 45 15.56 -58.64 -13.66
N ARG A 46 16.49 -59.35 -13.00
CA ARG A 46 17.01 -58.93 -11.68
C ARG A 46 17.85 -57.65 -11.77
N ALA A 47 18.67 -57.54 -12.80
CA ALA A 47 19.45 -56.32 -13.07
C ALA A 47 18.54 -55.13 -13.42
N LEU A 48 17.61 -55.36 -14.35
CA LEU A 48 16.64 -54.32 -14.74
C LEU A 48 15.78 -53.82 -13.56
N LYS A 49 15.37 -54.71 -12.67
CA LYS A 49 14.62 -54.30 -11.45
C LYS A 49 15.43 -53.39 -10.54
N LYS A 50 16.75 -53.66 -10.40
CA LYS A 50 17.66 -52.83 -9.61
C LYS A 50 17.84 -51.45 -10.22
N GLU A 51 18.23 -51.41 -11.50
CA GLU A 51 18.40 -50.16 -12.26
C GLU A 51 17.10 -49.32 -12.32
N PHE A 52 15.97 -50.00 -12.47
CA PHE A 52 14.68 -49.33 -12.50
C PHE A 52 14.31 -48.72 -11.14
N ALA A 53 14.58 -49.43 -10.04
CA ALA A 53 14.37 -48.90 -8.70
C ALA A 53 15.27 -47.68 -8.40
N GLU A 54 16.55 -47.74 -8.83
CA GLU A 54 17.50 -46.65 -8.70
C GLU A 54 17.05 -45.42 -9.53
N ALA A 55 16.66 -45.64 -10.80
CA ALA A 55 16.17 -44.56 -11.67
C ALA A 55 14.84 -43.92 -11.19
N VAL A 56 13.96 -44.73 -10.64
CA VAL A 56 12.72 -44.22 -10.02
C VAL A 56 13.03 -43.40 -8.76
N GLU A 57 13.97 -43.86 -7.95
CA GLU A 57 14.38 -43.15 -6.74
C GLU A 57 15.11 -41.83 -7.06
N GLU A 58 15.98 -41.84 -8.11
CA GLU A 58 16.64 -40.65 -8.61
C GLU A 58 15.65 -39.63 -9.19
N ALA A 59 14.66 -40.10 -9.95
CA ALA A 59 13.57 -39.26 -10.46
C ALA A 59 12.72 -38.68 -9.32
N ARG A 60 12.52 -39.42 -8.21
CA ARG A 60 11.86 -38.96 -7.01
C ARG A 60 12.68 -37.91 -6.25
N LYS A 61 13.99 -38.17 -6.05
CA LYS A 61 14.89 -37.21 -5.40
C LYS A 61 14.94 -35.87 -6.15
N GLY A 62 14.94 -35.90 -7.47
CA GLY A 62 14.86 -34.72 -8.32
C GLY A 62 13.48 -34.02 -8.32
N SER A 63 12.46 -34.61 -7.67
CA SER A 63 11.10 -34.06 -7.54
C SER A 63 10.82 -33.46 -6.17
N ILE A 64 11.72 -33.60 -5.20
CA ILE A 64 11.60 -33.03 -3.86
C ILE A 64 12.32 -31.69 -3.85
N TRP A 65 11.58 -30.63 -3.57
CA TRP A 65 12.11 -29.28 -3.40
C TRP A 65 11.84 -28.81 -1.95
N LEU A 66 12.91 -28.50 -1.21
CA LEU A 66 12.83 -28.07 0.20
C LEU A 66 11.93 -28.95 1.10
N GLY A 67 11.92 -30.28 0.85
CA GLY A 67 11.09 -31.21 1.62
C GLY A 67 9.67 -31.42 1.10
N TYR A 68 9.27 -30.73 0.03
CA TYR A 68 7.98 -30.91 -0.63
C TYR A 68 8.11 -31.76 -1.92
N GLU A 69 7.14 -32.65 -2.14
CA GLU A 69 6.98 -33.25 -3.47
C GLU A 69 6.49 -32.20 -4.45
N MET A 70 7.26 -31.92 -5.52
CA MET A 70 6.92 -30.85 -6.48
C MET A 70 5.52 -31.00 -7.09
N ASP A 71 4.98 -32.20 -7.16
CA ASP A 71 3.65 -32.45 -7.72
C ASP A 71 2.51 -32.14 -6.73
N THR A 72 2.79 -32.03 -5.44
CA THR A 72 1.80 -31.74 -4.39
C THR A 72 1.98 -30.36 -3.76
N LEU A 73 3.04 -29.64 -4.12
CA LEU A 73 3.34 -28.31 -3.60
C LEU A 73 2.19 -27.34 -3.88
N THR A 74 1.57 -26.84 -2.82
CA THR A 74 0.46 -25.89 -2.91
C THR A 74 0.97 -24.45 -3.14
N LEU A 75 0.07 -23.58 -3.63
CA LEU A 75 0.39 -22.16 -3.79
C LEU A 75 0.71 -21.48 -2.44
N ASN A 76 0.05 -21.85 -1.36
CA ASN A 76 0.34 -21.27 -0.03
C ASN A 76 1.72 -21.67 0.47
N GLU A 77 2.09 -22.95 0.36
CA GLU A 77 3.41 -23.43 0.75
C GLU A 77 4.52 -22.74 -0.06
N TRP A 78 4.34 -22.64 -1.37
CA TRP A 78 5.27 -21.88 -2.20
C TRP A 78 5.32 -20.40 -1.84
N PHE A 79 4.17 -19.76 -1.60
CA PHE A 79 4.11 -18.35 -1.22
C PHE A 79 4.87 -18.07 0.06
N ASP A 80 4.73 -18.92 1.08
CA ASP A 80 5.42 -18.74 2.36
C ASP A 80 6.94 -18.84 2.17
N GLU A 81 7.45 -19.83 1.43
CA GLU A 81 8.87 -19.99 1.11
C GLU A 81 9.42 -18.80 0.29
N TRP A 82 8.70 -18.43 -0.76
CA TRP A 82 9.07 -17.30 -1.60
C TRP A 82 9.06 -16.00 -0.82
N TYR A 83 8.04 -15.79 -0.02
CA TYR A 83 7.90 -14.57 0.77
C TYR A 83 9.07 -14.39 1.73
N GLU A 84 9.41 -15.40 2.52
CA GLU A 84 10.49 -15.33 3.50
C GLU A 84 11.87 -15.17 2.85
N LYS A 85 12.12 -15.87 1.76
CA LYS A 85 13.46 -15.89 1.11
C LYS A 85 13.70 -14.76 0.13
N TYR A 86 12.68 -14.36 -0.64
CA TYR A 86 12.85 -13.41 -1.74
C TYR A 86 12.21 -12.06 -1.43
N LYS A 87 11.08 -12.02 -0.73
CA LYS A 87 10.30 -10.78 -0.61
C LYS A 87 10.50 -10.06 0.71
N ALA A 88 10.41 -10.74 1.84
CA ALA A 88 10.52 -10.13 3.17
C ALA A 88 11.84 -9.34 3.35
N PRO A 89 13.02 -9.82 2.90
CA PRO A 89 14.27 -9.07 3.01
C PRO A 89 14.29 -7.74 2.23
N THR A 90 13.45 -7.61 1.20
CA THR A 90 13.37 -6.39 0.38
C THR A 90 12.37 -5.37 0.91
N LEU A 91 11.56 -5.73 1.88
CA LEU A 91 10.50 -4.88 2.43
C LEU A 91 10.99 -4.15 3.68
N LYS A 92 10.71 -2.85 3.73
CA LYS A 92 10.95 -2.06 4.95
C LYS A 92 9.93 -2.41 6.03
N ASN A 93 10.31 -2.23 7.30
CA ASN A 93 9.45 -2.45 8.47
C ASN A 93 8.03 -1.87 8.27
N GLY A 94 7.01 -2.64 8.61
CA GLY A 94 5.60 -2.27 8.43
C GLY A 94 4.98 -2.61 7.06
N GLY A 95 5.78 -2.74 5.98
CA GLY A 95 5.30 -3.17 4.67
C GLY A 95 5.14 -4.68 4.54
N SER A 96 5.96 -5.43 5.26
CA SER A 96 6.04 -6.88 5.24
C SER A 96 4.71 -7.54 5.63
N ALA A 97 4.17 -7.23 6.81
CA ALA A 97 2.90 -7.78 7.29
C ALA A 97 1.71 -7.42 6.38
N GLN A 98 1.69 -6.19 5.82
CA GLN A 98 0.62 -5.77 4.93
C GLN A 98 0.68 -6.52 3.59
N TYR A 99 1.88 -6.78 3.06
CA TYR A 99 2.09 -7.53 1.82
C TYR A 99 1.57 -8.96 1.95
N ARG A 100 2.00 -9.69 3.00
CA ARG A 100 1.54 -11.06 3.30
C ARG A 100 0.03 -11.11 3.53
N ARG A 101 -0.51 -10.19 4.35
CA ARG A 101 -1.96 -10.11 4.61
C ARG A 101 -2.77 -9.90 3.34
N LYS A 102 -2.27 -9.10 2.39
CA LYS A 102 -2.93 -8.88 1.11
C LYS A 102 -3.01 -10.17 0.30
N TYR A 103 -1.93 -10.94 0.19
CA TYR A 103 -1.97 -12.24 -0.46
C TYR A 103 -2.96 -13.19 0.21
N VAL A 104 -2.84 -13.38 1.52
CA VAL A 104 -3.68 -14.30 2.30
C VAL A 104 -5.17 -13.99 2.11
N ASN A 105 -5.58 -12.72 2.28
CA ASN A 105 -6.98 -12.31 2.22
C ASN A 105 -7.57 -12.33 0.80
N TYR A 106 -6.73 -12.26 -0.24
CA TYR A 106 -7.19 -12.15 -1.62
C TYR A 106 -7.09 -13.49 -2.36
N TYR A 107 -5.96 -14.16 -2.30
CA TYR A 107 -5.70 -15.40 -3.05
C TYR A 107 -5.48 -16.61 -2.15
N GLY A 108 -4.81 -16.46 -1.02
CA GLY A 108 -4.48 -17.57 -0.12
C GLY A 108 -5.71 -18.37 0.31
N VAL A 109 -6.78 -17.67 0.72
CA VAL A 109 -8.06 -18.31 1.15
C VAL A 109 -8.88 -18.90 -0.02
N ARG A 110 -8.63 -18.52 -1.27
CA ARG A 110 -9.44 -18.93 -2.44
C ARG A 110 -8.82 -20.04 -3.25
N ILE A 111 -7.55 -19.88 -3.57
CA ILE A 111 -6.80 -20.79 -4.44
C ILE A 111 -5.50 -21.30 -3.81
N GLY A 112 -5.16 -20.83 -2.61
CA GLY A 112 -3.89 -21.14 -1.96
C GLY A 112 -3.66 -22.62 -1.64
N SER A 113 -4.74 -23.38 -1.41
CA SER A 113 -4.68 -24.84 -1.18
C SER A 113 -4.57 -25.69 -2.45
N LYS A 114 -4.66 -25.06 -3.65
CA LYS A 114 -4.48 -25.79 -4.90
C LYS A 114 -3.01 -26.06 -5.15
N ASN A 115 -2.72 -27.22 -5.78
CA ASN A 115 -1.36 -27.50 -6.24
C ASN A 115 -0.93 -26.43 -7.25
N LEU A 116 0.29 -25.92 -7.09
CA LEU A 116 0.85 -24.84 -7.90
C LEU A 116 0.78 -25.16 -9.41
N LYS A 117 1.05 -26.39 -9.80
CA LYS A 117 1.01 -26.87 -11.19
C LYS A 117 -0.41 -26.92 -11.78
N ASP A 118 -1.44 -27.00 -10.94
CA ASP A 118 -2.85 -27.17 -11.37
C ASP A 118 -3.58 -25.82 -11.47
N ILE A 119 -2.95 -24.72 -11.05
CA ILE A 119 -3.55 -23.40 -11.15
C ILE A 119 -3.58 -22.96 -12.62
N ARG A 120 -4.74 -22.55 -13.08
CA ARG A 120 -5.00 -22.05 -14.44
C ARG A 120 -5.55 -20.62 -14.36
N GLN A 121 -5.48 -19.90 -15.46
CA GLN A 121 -6.02 -18.54 -15.58
C GLN A 121 -7.47 -18.44 -15.10
N LEU A 122 -8.30 -19.43 -15.40
CA LEU A 122 -9.71 -19.46 -14.96
C LEU A 122 -9.83 -19.41 -13.43
N HIS A 123 -8.97 -20.11 -12.68
CA HIS A 123 -9.00 -20.06 -11.21
C HIS A 123 -8.69 -18.66 -10.68
N VAL A 124 -7.72 -17.97 -11.31
CA VAL A 124 -7.38 -16.57 -10.94
C VAL A 124 -8.51 -15.64 -11.33
N GLN A 125 -9.09 -15.80 -12.52
CA GLN A 125 -10.20 -14.97 -13.00
C GLN A 125 -11.45 -15.13 -12.12
N THR A 126 -11.78 -16.36 -11.70
CA THR A 126 -12.89 -16.64 -10.76
C THR A 126 -12.62 -15.95 -9.41
N ALA A 127 -11.40 -16.09 -8.88
CA ALA A 127 -11.05 -15.41 -7.62
C ALA A 127 -11.17 -13.87 -7.74
N ILE A 128 -10.82 -13.28 -8.89
CA ILE A 128 -11.01 -11.86 -9.18
C ILE A 128 -12.50 -11.49 -9.15
N ALA A 129 -13.36 -12.27 -9.82
CA ALA A 129 -14.80 -12.03 -9.84
C ALA A 129 -15.39 -12.07 -8.42
N ASP A 130 -15.09 -13.11 -7.65
CA ASP A 130 -15.54 -13.26 -6.26
C ASP A 130 -15.11 -12.08 -5.37
N MET A 131 -13.88 -11.57 -5.57
CA MET A 131 -13.38 -10.42 -4.82
C MET A 131 -14.13 -9.13 -5.16
N LEU A 132 -14.45 -8.91 -6.43
CA LEU A 132 -15.20 -7.74 -6.89
C LEU A 132 -16.65 -7.80 -6.41
N GLU A 133 -17.30 -8.97 -6.49
CA GLU A 133 -18.63 -9.21 -5.97
C GLU A 133 -18.72 -8.98 -4.46
N ALA A 134 -17.68 -9.38 -3.71
CA ALA A 134 -17.53 -9.08 -2.29
C ALA A 134 -17.20 -7.59 -1.98
N GLY A 135 -17.30 -6.69 -2.97
CA GLY A 135 -17.10 -5.25 -2.80
C GLY A 135 -15.64 -4.79 -2.67
N ARG A 136 -14.68 -5.62 -3.06
CA ARG A 136 -13.26 -5.18 -3.09
C ARG A 136 -13.03 -4.26 -4.29
N SER A 137 -12.31 -3.15 -4.06
CA SER A 137 -12.00 -2.21 -5.14
C SER A 137 -11.07 -2.85 -6.19
N SER A 138 -11.31 -2.54 -7.47
CA SER A 138 -10.45 -2.97 -8.59
C SER A 138 -8.97 -2.64 -8.37
N LYS A 139 -8.68 -1.51 -7.71
CA LYS A 139 -7.31 -1.14 -7.32
C LYS A 139 -6.70 -2.16 -6.36
N SER A 140 -7.42 -2.52 -5.30
CA SER A 140 -6.92 -3.49 -4.31
C SER A 140 -6.76 -4.89 -4.90
N VAL A 141 -7.67 -5.29 -5.80
CA VAL A 141 -7.59 -6.56 -6.53
C VAL A 141 -6.36 -6.55 -7.45
N ARG A 142 -6.12 -5.46 -8.19
CA ARG A 142 -4.94 -5.33 -9.07
C ARG A 142 -3.63 -5.39 -8.30
N GLU A 143 -3.54 -4.73 -7.15
CA GLU A 143 -2.36 -4.80 -6.29
C GLU A 143 -2.13 -6.22 -5.74
N ALA A 144 -3.19 -6.93 -5.36
CA ALA A 144 -3.09 -8.33 -4.90
C ALA A 144 -2.69 -9.27 -6.05
N THR A 145 -3.23 -9.06 -7.26
CA THR A 145 -2.85 -9.82 -8.45
C THR A 145 -1.38 -9.62 -8.82
N GLY A 146 -0.85 -8.40 -8.66
CA GLY A 146 0.59 -8.14 -8.83
C GLY A 146 1.46 -8.90 -7.81
N ILE A 147 0.98 -9.10 -6.58
CA ILE A 147 1.67 -9.95 -5.59
C ILE A 147 1.68 -11.40 -6.05
N LEU A 148 0.52 -11.93 -6.49
CA LEU A 148 0.43 -13.29 -7.02
C LEU A 148 1.31 -13.48 -8.24
N GLN A 149 1.32 -12.53 -9.17
CA GLN A 149 2.16 -12.55 -10.37
C GLN A 149 3.64 -12.68 -10.01
N ASN A 150 4.16 -11.83 -9.12
CA ASN A 150 5.56 -11.91 -8.69
C ASN A 150 5.91 -13.26 -8.04
N CYS A 151 4.99 -13.83 -7.27
CA CYS A 151 5.15 -15.14 -6.65
C CYS A 151 5.22 -16.26 -7.71
N ILE A 152 4.32 -16.23 -8.70
CA ILE A 152 4.28 -17.21 -9.78
C ILE A 152 5.49 -17.07 -10.72
N GLU A 153 5.92 -15.85 -11.06
CA GLU A 153 7.13 -15.63 -11.86
C GLU A 153 8.37 -16.22 -11.19
N ALA A 154 8.47 -16.07 -9.87
CA ALA A 154 9.53 -16.72 -9.11
C ALA A 154 9.40 -18.25 -9.09
N ALA A 155 8.17 -18.80 -9.06
CA ALA A 155 7.95 -20.24 -9.18
C ALA A 155 8.40 -20.78 -10.55
N MET A 156 8.11 -20.04 -11.61
CA MET A 156 8.56 -20.38 -12.97
C MET A 156 10.09 -20.34 -13.08
N ALA A 157 10.73 -19.31 -12.52
CA ALA A 157 12.19 -19.21 -12.50
C ALA A 157 12.87 -20.35 -11.73
N ASN A 158 12.18 -20.93 -10.74
CA ASN A 158 12.63 -22.12 -9.99
C ASN A 158 12.15 -23.45 -10.60
N GLY A 159 11.51 -23.46 -11.77
CA GLY A 159 11.06 -24.66 -12.47
C GLY A 159 9.88 -25.38 -11.79
N LEU A 160 9.19 -24.74 -10.86
CA LEU A 160 8.07 -25.32 -10.11
C LEU A 160 6.76 -25.34 -10.91
N THR A 161 6.60 -24.44 -11.87
CA THR A 161 5.51 -24.40 -12.85
C THR A 161 6.02 -23.84 -14.18
N SER A 162 5.37 -24.22 -15.28
CA SER A 162 5.67 -23.70 -16.63
C SER A 162 4.64 -22.68 -17.12
N ILE A 163 3.56 -22.45 -16.34
CA ILE A 163 2.44 -21.61 -16.74
C ILE A 163 2.30 -20.46 -15.75
N ASN A 164 2.13 -19.25 -16.30
CA ASN A 164 1.73 -18.09 -15.48
C ASN A 164 0.22 -17.87 -15.60
N PRO A 165 -0.57 -18.27 -14.58
CA PRO A 165 -2.02 -18.14 -14.60
C PRO A 165 -2.51 -16.71 -14.43
N THR A 166 -1.63 -15.74 -14.15
CA THR A 166 -2.00 -14.33 -13.99
C THR A 166 -1.98 -13.56 -15.31
N VAL A 167 -1.42 -14.16 -16.37
CA VAL A 167 -1.38 -13.53 -17.70
C VAL A 167 -2.76 -13.54 -18.33
N GLY A 168 -3.17 -12.41 -18.89
CA GLY A 168 -4.45 -12.28 -19.60
C GLY A 168 -5.68 -12.22 -18.70
N VAL A 169 -5.55 -12.12 -17.36
CA VAL A 169 -6.69 -11.88 -16.47
C VAL A 169 -7.25 -10.47 -16.67
N VAL A 170 -8.57 -10.35 -16.55
CA VAL A 170 -9.27 -9.07 -16.73
C VAL A 170 -9.68 -8.52 -15.37
N ILE A 171 -9.21 -7.31 -15.06
CA ILE A 171 -9.63 -6.54 -13.89
C ILE A 171 -10.20 -5.22 -14.39
N PRO A 172 -11.48 -4.90 -14.09
CA PRO A 172 -12.12 -3.66 -14.50
C PRO A 172 -11.25 -2.43 -14.16
N LYS A 173 -11.33 -1.39 -14.99
CA LYS A 173 -10.67 -0.12 -14.68
C LYS A 173 -11.25 0.44 -13.38
N CYS A 174 -10.37 1.05 -12.56
CA CYS A 174 -10.85 1.85 -11.43
C CYS A 174 -11.40 3.16 -11.95
N ASP A 175 -12.58 3.53 -11.51
CA ASP A 175 -13.02 4.90 -11.62
C ASP A 175 -12.07 5.81 -10.84
N LYS A 176 -11.77 6.97 -11.40
CA LYS A 176 -10.98 7.97 -10.67
C LYS A 176 -11.85 8.49 -9.54
N VAL A 177 -11.54 8.10 -8.32
CA VAL A 177 -12.15 8.71 -7.13
C VAL A 177 -11.58 10.11 -7.01
N GLU A 178 -12.45 11.11 -7.07
CA GLU A 178 -12.07 12.49 -6.81
C GLU A 178 -11.49 12.62 -5.39
N ARG A 179 -10.43 13.40 -5.30
CA ARG A 179 -9.78 13.64 -4.02
C ARG A 179 -10.59 14.63 -3.23
N ARG A 180 -10.90 14.31 -2.00
CA ARG A 180 -11.56 15.23 -1.09
C ARG A 180 -10.68 16.46 -0.84
N VAL A 181 -11.17 17.62 -1.22
CA VAL A 181 -10.62 18.95 -0.93
C VAL A 181 -11.71 19.75 -0.22
N LEU A 182 -11.39 20.47 0.83
CA LEU A 182 -12.33 21.36 1.49
C LEU A 182 -12.51 22.61 0.62
N THR A 183 -13.75 23.06 0.43
CA THR A 183 -13.99 24.40 -0.11
C THR A 183 -13.50 25.47 0.88
N VAL A 184 -13.48 26.72 0.50
CA VAL A 184 -13.10 27.82 1.42
C VAL A 184 -14.06 27.85 2.60
N GLU A 185 -15.37 27.81 2.35
CA GLU A 185 -16.42 27.77 3.37
C GLU A 185 -16.28 26.56 4.31
N GLU A 186 -16.03 25.37 3.75
CA GLU A 186 -15.84 24.15 4.56
C GLU A 186 -14.58 24.22 5.41
N GLN A 187 -13.52 24.86 4.91
CA GLN A 187 -12.30 25.06 5.68
C GLN A 187 -12.54 26.01 6.85
N GLU A 188 -13.30 27.09 6.64
CA GLU A 188 -13.71 28.03 7.69
C GLU A 188 -14.55 27.34 8.74
N ILE A 189 -15.60 26.62 8.36
CA ILE A 189 -16.47 25.84 9.27
C ILE A 189 -15.62 24.83 10.09
N PHE A 190 -14.67 24.18 9.44
CA PHE A 190 -13.81 23.21 10.12
C PHE A 190 -12.91 23.87 11.18
N ILE A 191 -12.27 24.99 10.84
CA ILE A 191 -11.40 25.75 11.75
C ILE A 191 -12.20 26.33 12.91
N GLU A 192 -13.33 26.97 12.63
CA GLU A 192 -14.23 27.55 13.65
C GLU A 192 -14.71 26.48 14.63
N HIS A 193 -15.09 25.31 14.12
CA HIS A 193 -15.50 24.20 14.99
C HIS A 193 -14.34 23.76 15.92
N LEU A 194 -13.11 23.66 15.40
CA LEU A 194 -11.94 23.28 16.21
C LEU A 194 -11.69 24.29 17.34
N GLU A 195 -11.77 25.57 17.04
CA GLU A 195 -11.57 26.68 18.00
C GLU A 195 -12.66 26.69 19.07
N ARG A 196 -13.93 26.57 18.66
CA ARG A 196 -15.07 26.53 19.55
C ARG A 196 -15.04 25.36 20.54
N THR A 197 -14.64 24.19 20.04
CA THR A 197 -14.58 22.96 20.86
C THR A 197 -13.27 22.81 21.61
N LYS A 198 -12.29 23.69 21.39
CA LYS A 198 -10.92 23.60 21.94
C LYS A 198 -10.33 22.19 21.76
N SER A 199 -10.45 21.64 20.54
CA SER A 199 -9.95 20.31 20.20
C SER A 199 -8.49 20.15 20.64
N TRP A 200 -8.16 18.98 21.21
CA TRP A 200 -6.77 18.68 21.56
C TRP A 200 -5.84 18.74 20.35
N TYR A 201 -6.35 18.37 19.16
CA TYR A 201 -5.61 18.32 17.91
C TYR A 201 -5.81 19.56 17.02
N GLU A 202 -6.40 20.63 17.51
CA GLU A 202 -6.65 21.87 16.76
C GLU A 202 -5.39 22.38 16.07
N GLU A 203 -4.31 22.62 16.83
CA GLU A 203 -3.06 23.15 16.28
C GLU A 203 -2.41 22.20 15.27
N MET A 204 -2.59 20.90 15.45
CA MET A 204 -2.11 19.89 14.51
C MET A 204 -2.83 19.98 13.17
N TYR A 205 -4.16 20.12 13.18
CA TYR A 205 -4.94 20.21 11.95
C TYR A 205 -4.69 21.52 11.21
N LYS A 206 -4.58 22.63 11.95
CA LYS A 206 -4.19 23.93 11.40
C LYS A 206 -2.80 23.87 10.76
N LEU A 207 -1.83 23.26 11.42
CA LEU A 207 -0.49 23.05 10.86
C LEU A 207 -0.53 22.23 9.56
N MET A 208 -1.35 21.16 9.51
CA MET A 208 -1.52 20.35 8.30
C MET A 208 -2.12 21.15 7.14
N LEU A 209 -3.06 22.05 7.40
CA LEU A 209 -3.65 22.94 6.40
C LEU A 209 -2.65 23.98 5.87
N LEU A 210 -1.68 24.40 6.68
CA LEU A 210 -0.69 25.43 6.31
C LEU A 210 0.61 24.86 5.73
N THR A 211 0.87 23.55 5.88
CA THR A 211 2.15 22.94 5.50
C THR A 211 2.00 21.76 4.53
N GLY A 212 0.81 21.21 4.39
CA GLY A 212 0.55 20.03 3.59
C GLY A 212 1.28 18.76 4.06
N MET A 213 1.78 18.71 5.28
CA MET A 213 2.48 17.53 5.84
C MET A 213 1.57 16.31 5.88
N ARG A 214 2.17 15.13 5.73
CA ARG A 214 1.46 13.86 5.92
C ARG A 214 1.23 13.62 7.41
N ILE A 215 0.14 12.92 7.77
CA ILE A 215 -0.18 12.62 9.16
C ILE A 215 0.96 11.91 9.91
N GLY A 216 1.69 11.01 9.25
CA GLY A 216 2.86 10.36 9.86
C GLY A 216 4.04 11.31 10.05
N GLU A 217 4.23 12.29 9.17
CA GLU A 217 5.26 13.33 9.30
C GLU A 217 4.96 14.25 10.47
N VAL A 218 3.70 14.68 10.59
CA VAL A 218 3.23 15.50 11.73
C VAL A 218 3.33 14.72 13.04
N GLY A 219 2.91 13.46 13.04
CA GLY A 219 3.01 12.59 14.22
C GLY A 219 4.46 12.30 14.65
N GLY A 220 5.42 12.39 13.71
CA GLY A 220 6.85 12.21 13.99
C GLY A 220 7.63 13.50 14.17
N LEU A 221 6.97 14.67 14.16
CA LEU A 221 7.62 15.96 14.27
C LEU A 221 8.09 16.22 15.71
N GLN A 222 9.32 16.64 15.86
CA GLN A 222 9.95 16.96 17.14
C GLN A 222 10.29 18.46 17.22
N TRP A 223 10.39 19.01 18.42
CA TRP A 223 10.74 20.41 18.63
C TRP A 223 12.10 20.77 18.00
N GLY A 224 13.07 19.86 18.05
CA GLY A 224 14.38 20.02 17.40
C GLY A 224 14.35 20.04 15.86
N ASP A 225 13.18 19.83 15.23
CA ASP A 225 13.01 19.96 13.78
C ASP A 225 12.57 21.36 13.34
N ILE A 226 12.25 22.25 14.28
CA ILE A 226 11.75 23.60 14.01
C ILE A 226 12.89 24.61 14.14
N ASP A 227 13.22 25.25 13.03
CA ASP A 227 14.15 26.38 13.00
C ASP A 227 13.34 27.69 12.99
N PHE A 228 13.13 28.24 14.17
CA PHE A 228 12.37 29.50 14.33
C PHE A 228 13.12 30.72 13.77
N THR A 229 14.45 30.67 13.71
CA THR A 229 15.28 31.76 13.19
C THR A 229 15.19 31.87 11.68
N ASN A 230 15.39 30.73 10.98
CA ASN A 230 15.32 30.67 9.53
C ASN A 230 13.92 30.35 9.01
N ARG A 231 12.95 30.09 9.89
CA ARG A 231 11.54 29.76 9.58
C ARG A 231 11.38 28.53 8.70
N PHE A 232 12.00 27.40 9.11
CA PHE A 232 11.87 26.13 8.43
C PHE A 232 11.46 24.99 9.37
N ILE A 233 10.58 24.12 8.87
CA ILE A 233 10.29 22.82 9.47
C ILE A 233 11.04 21.76 8.68
N SER A 234 11.90 21.00 9.35
CA SER A 234 12.69 19.92 8.75
C SER A 234 11.96 18.60 8.86
N ILE A 235 11.55 18.02 7.74
CA ILE A 235 10.91 16.70 7.71
C ILE A 235 11.98 15.63 7.59
N LYS A 236 12.29 14.97 8.73
CA LYS A 236 13.37 13.96 8.83
C LYS A 236 12.85 12.54 9.03
N ARG A 237 11.62 12.39 9.52
CA ARG A 237 11.03 11.09 9.89
C ARG A 237 9.51 11.07 9.72
N SER A 238 8.95 9.87 9.80
CA SER A 238 7.51 9.66 9.83
C SER A 238 7.19 8.65 10.93
N LEU A 239 6.20 8.92 11.75
CA LEU A 239 5.69 8.00 12.75
C LEU A 239 4.87 6.91 12.05
N SER A 240 5.19 5.66 12.33
CA SER A 240 4.50 4.49 11.81
C SER A 240 4.18 3.52 12.94
N TYR A 241 3.43 2.48 12.66
CA TYR A 241 3.14 1.42 13.61
C TYR A 241 3.11 0.06 12.92
N GLN A 242 3.40 -0.98 13.68
CA GLN A 242 3.21 -2.36 13.29
C GLN A 242 2.48 -3.13 14.39
N TYR A 243 1.87 -4.24 14.01
CA TYR A 243 1.29 -5.19 14.94
C TYR A 243 2.09 -6.48 14.86
N GLU A 244 2.64 -6.90 15.99
CA GLU A 244 3.27 -8.20 16.19
C GLU A 244 2.59 -8.87 17.37
N ASP A 245 2.11 -10.08 17.20
CA ASP A 245 1.42 -10.87 18.22
C ASP A 245 0.30 -10.13 18.98
N GLY A 246 -0.43 -9.29 18.23
CA GLY A 246 -1.52 -8.47 18.79
C GLY A 246 -1.05 -7.19 19.50
N VAL A 247 0.25 -6.99 19.64
CA VAL A 247 0.83 -5.79 20.27
C VAL A 247 1.10 -4.73 19.20
N LYS A 248 0.60 -3.51 19.45
CA LYS A 248 0.86 -2.35 18.59
C LYS A 248 2.13 -1.64 19.04
N THR A 249 3.14 -1.65 18.19
CA THR A 249 4.39 -0.92 18.43
C THR A 249 4.48 0.29 17.50
N MET A 250 4.76 1.47 18.06
CA MET A 250 5.01 2.70 17.32
C MET A 250 6.51 2.87 17.10
N PHE A 251 6.91 3.33 15.93
CA PHE A 251 8.33 3.53 15.60
C PHE A 251 8.50 4.60 14.52
N PHE A 252 9.68 5.20 14.48
CA PHE A 252 10.05 6.12 13.42
C PHE A 252 10.52 5.36 12.19
N THR A 253 10.03 5.76 11.04
CA THR A 253 10.55 5.34 9.74
C THR A 253 11.34 6.47 9.11
N SER A 254 12.46 6.13 8.47
CA SER A 254 13.10 7.07 7.56
C SER A 254 12.13 7.39 6.39
N PRO A 255 12.19 8.58 5.83
CA PRO A 255 11.45 8.90 4.62
C PRO A 255 11.73 7.87 3.52
N LYS A 256 10.69 7.50 2.75
CA LYS A 256 10.79 6.42 1.74
C LYS A 256 11.76 6.71 0.59
N THR A 257 12.05 7.98 0.33
CA THR A 257 12.94 8.45 -0.75
C THR A 257 13.74 9.66 -0.24
N GLU A 258 14.89 9.94 -0.83
CA GLU A 258 15.69 11.13 -0.54
C GLU A 258 14.87 12.43 -0.68
N ASN A 259 13.99 12.51 -1.66
CA ASN A 259 13.09 13.65 -1.87
C ASN A 259 12.05 13.83 -0.74
N SER A 260 11.93 12.88 0.18
CA SER A 260 11.03 12.99 1.32
C SER A 260 11.68 13.72 2.50
N VAL A 261 13.02 13.82 2.54
CA VAL A 261 13.74 14.70 3.45
C VAL A 261 13.70 16.09 2.84
N ARG A 262 13.01 17.00 3.48
CA ARG A 262 12.79 18.36 2.95
C ARG A 262 12.64 19.37 4.07
N LYS A 263 12.81 20.62 3.71
CA LYS A 263 12.50 21.76 4.58
C LYS A 263 11.25 22.45 4.06
N ILE A 264 10.28 22.69 4.93
CA ILE A 264 9.06 23.43 4.63
C ILE A 264 9.22 24.83 5.21
N PRO A 265 9.22 25.89 4.38
CA PRO A 265 9.24 27.25 4.90
C PRO A 265 7.91 27.57 5.57
N PHE A 266 7.93 28.38 6.64
CA PHE A 266 6.73 28.79 7.33
C PHE A 266 6.68 30.30 7.62
N PHE A 267 5.50 30.83 7.84
CA PHE A 267 5.25 32.24 8.13
C PHE A 267 4.65 32.43 9.54
N GLY A 268 4.33 33.69 9.91
CA GLY A 268 3.96 34.08 11.28
C GLY A 268 2.88 33.22 11.93
N GLU A 269 1.77 32.98 11.22
CA GLU A 269 0.66 32.14 11.72
C GLU A 269 1.10 30.72 12.12
N THR A 270 1.99 30.09 11.34
CA THR A 270 2.54 28.78 11.70
C THR A 270 3.40 28.85 12.97
N LYS A 271 4.14 29.94 13.17
CA LYS A 271 4.88 30.18 14.42
C LYS A 271 3.91 30.26 15.61
N ASP A 272 2.82 31.00 15.46
CA ASP A 272 1.84 31.18 16.54
C ASP A 272 1.15 29.86 16.90
N ILE A 273 0.82 29.03 15.90
CA ILE A 273 0.30 27.66 16.08
C ILE A 273 1.28 26.82 16.90
N LEU A 274 2.55 26.81 16.51
CA LEU A 274 3.58 26.04 17.22
C LEU A 274 3.78 26.55 18.67
N MET A 275 3.74 27.84 18.89
CA MET A 275 3.85 28.41 20.24
C MET A 275 2.63 28.04 21.11
N ARG A 276 1.41 28.15 20.58
CA ARG A 276 0.19 27.68 21.29
C ARG A 276 0.27 26.20 21.61
N GLN A 277 0.75 25.38 20.67
CA GLN A 277 0.93 23.95 20.91
C GLN A 277 1.95 23.68 22.01
N PHE A 278 3.06 24.43 22.05
CA PHE A 278 4.08 24.31 23.09
C PHE A 278 3.48 24.58 24.48
N GLU A 279 2.79 25.70 24.64
CA GLU A 279 2.16 26.07 25.92
C GLU A 279 1.09 25.07 26.34
N LYS A 280 0.24 24.64 25.40
CA LYS A 280 -0.80 23.62 25.63
C LYS A 280 -0.22 22.28 26.09
N GLN A 281 0.83 21.81 25.43
CA GLN A 281 1.51 20.56 25.77
C GLN A 281 2.20 20.64 27.12
N LYS A 282 2.93 21.76 27.38
CA LYS A 282 3.61 22.02 28.64
C LYS A 282 2.64 22.03 29.80
N ALA A 283 1.58 22.84 29.73
CA ALA A 283 0.55 22.92 30.76
C ALA A 283 -0.07 21.54 31.06
N LYS A 284 -0.35 20.76 30.02
CA LYS A 284 -0.92 19.40 30.17
C LYS A 284 0.09 18.45 30.83
N ARG A 285 1.35 18.47 30.39
CA ARG A 285 2.43 17.66 30.97
C ARG A 285 2.63 17.99 32.46
N ASP A 286 2.68 19.28 32.81
CA ASP A 286 2.84 19.73 34.18
C ASP A 286 1.67 19.29 35.07
N SER A 287 0.42 19.40 34.57
CA SER A 287 -0.77 18.97 35.30
C SER A 287 -0.85 17.45 35.50
N MET A 288 -0.28 16.67 34.60
CA MET A 288 -0.30 15.20 34.67
C MET A 288 0.89 14.61 35.45
N GLY A 289 2.02 15.31 35.52
CA GLY A 289 3.23 14.85 36.18
C GLY A 289 3.62 13.41 35.77
N LYS A 290 3.70 12.49 36.74
CA LYS A 290 4.09 11.08 36.50
C LYS A 290 3.07 10.28 35.64
N LYS A 291 1.87 10.81 35.40
CA LYS A 291 0.87 10.17 34.54
C LYS A 291 1.09 10.47 33.06
N TRP A 292 1.98 11.39 32.70
CA TRP A 292 2.39 11.64 31.33
C TRP A 292 3.19 10.46 30.77
N LYS A 293 2.74 9.88 29.67
CA LYS A 293 3.22 8.57 29.16
C LYS A 293 4.06 8.68 27.87
N GLN A 294 4.76 9.77 27.67
CA GLN A 294 5.61 9.93 26.49
C GLN A 294 6.79 8.96 26.58
N PRO A 295 7.03 8.11 25.54
CA PRO A 295 8.19 7.21 25.54
C PRO A 295 9.50 8.00 25.50
N LYS A 296 10.55 7.50 26.14
CA LYS A 296 11.87 8.18 26.23
C LYS A 296 12.54 8.38 24.87
N ASP A 297 12.36 7.46 23.96
CA ASP A 297 12.85 7.52 22.58
C ASP A 297 12.02 8.46 21.68
N MET A 298 10.89 8.97 22.19
CA MET A 298 9.96 9.88 21.53
C MET A 298 9.58 11.07 22.43
N ASP A 299 10.49 11.50 23.31
CA ASP A 299 10.21 12.48 24.37
C ASP A 299 10.08 13.93 23.87
N ASP A 300 10.53 14.23 22.65
CA ASP A 300 10.52 15.56 22.03
C ASP A 300 9.40 15.75 20.97
N LEU A 301 8.40 14.86 20.92
CA LEU A 301 7.28 14.99 19.97
C LEU A 301 6.45 16.26 20.23
N ILE A 302 6.17 17.03 19.17
CA ILE A 302 5.30 18.21 19.22
C ILE A 302 3.84 17.81 19.45
N PHE A 303 3.37 16.78 18.74
CA PHE A 303 1.99 16.33 18.82
C PHE A 303 1.90 14.95 19.46
N THR A 304 1.16 14.88 20.54
CA THR A 304 0.89 13.64 21.30
C THR A 304 -0.60 13.50 21.59
N THR A 305 -1.03 12.37 22.07
CA THR A 305 -2.36 12.26 22.71
C THR A 305 -2.39 13.10 23.99
N SER A 306 -3.57 13.33 24.54
CA SER A 306 -3.74 14.03 25.83
C SER A 306 -3.08 13.32 27.02
N LEU A 307 -2.61 12.08 26.82
CA LEU A 307 -1.84 11.29 27.79
C LEU A 307 -0.32 11.33 27.55
N GLY A 308 0.14 12.00 26.49
CA GLY A 308 1.56 12.06 26.11
C GLY A 308 2.03 10.95 25.20
N THR A 309 1.18 9.98 24.85
CA THR A 309 1.57 8.90 23.94
C THR A 309 1.63 9.37 22.48
N PRO A 310 2.46 8.74 21.63
CA PRO A 310 2.50 9.03 20.21
C PRO A 310 1.13 8.86 19.53
N ILE A 311 0.84 9.69 18.53
CA ILE A 311 -0.47 9.72 17.87
C ILE A 311 -0.55 8.63 16.80
N GLY A 312 -1.44 7.66 16.99
CA GLY A 312 -1.76 6.66 15.97
C GLY A 312 -2.71 7.21 14.89
N ARG A 313 -2.54 6.75 13.66
CA ARG A 313 -3.43 7.10 12.53
C ARG A 313 -4.91 6.88 12.86
N TYR A 314 -5.25 5.77 13.49
CA TYR A 314 -6.62 5.43 13.88
C TYR A 314 -7.22 6.45 14.87
N THR A 315 -6.42 6.98 15.79
CA THR A 315 -6.84 8.02 16.74
C THR A 315 -7.32 9.26 16.00
N ILE A 316 -6.54 9.72 15.02
CA ILE A 316 -6.86 10.90 14.21
C ILE A 316 -8.03 10.65 13.26
N GLU A 317 -8.10 9.49 12.64
CA GLU A 317 -9.24 9.14 11.77
C GLU A 317 -10.55 9.09 12.55
N ASN A 318 -10.54 8.62 13.80
CA ASN A 318 -11.71 8.65 14.67
C ASN A 318 -12.06 10.07 15.13
N ASP A 319 -11.05 10.85 15.54
CA ASP A 319 -11.26 12.23 15.94
C ASP A 319 -11.89 13.04 14.80
N MET A 320 -11.34 12.99 13.60
CA MET A 320 -11.92 13.65 12.42
C MET A 320 -13.33 13.16 12.06
N ARG A 321 -13.63 11.88 12.30
CA ARG A 321 -14.99 11.35 12.12
C ARG A 321 -15.96 11.98 13.12
N ASN A 322 -15.54 12.12 14.37
CA ASN A 322 -16.33 12.75 15.41
C ASN A 322 -16.52 14.24 15.12
N ILE A 323 -15.48 14.97 14.71
CA ILE A 323 -15.56 16.36 14.27
C ILE A 323 -16.57 16.51 13.13
N THR A 324 -16.47 15.68 12.08
CA THR A 324 -17.44 15.71 10.96
C THR A 324 -18.87 15.50 11.43
N LYS A 325 -19.09 14.57 12.38
CA LYS A 325 -20.41 14.31 12.96
C LYS A 325 -20.92 15.52 13.75
N GLN A 326 -20.08 16.14 14.56
CA GLN A 326 -20.43 17.30 15.36
C GLN A 326 -20.75 18.54 14.50
N ILE A 327 -19.96 18.79 13.45
CA ILE A 327 -20.23 19.86 12.47
C ILE A 327 -21.59 19.64 11.83
N ASN A 328 -21.89 18.44 11.33
CA ASN A 328 -23.18 18.15 10.71
C ASN A 328 -24.36 18.32 11.68
N GLU A 329 -24.17 17.98 12.94
CA GLU A 329 -25.20 18.20 13.96
C GLU A 329 -25.43 19.70 14.22
N THR A 330 -24.35 20.50 14.28
CA THR A 330 -24.46 21.96 14.38
C THR A 330 -25.21 22.55 13.16
N LEU A 331 -24.80 22.18 11.94
CA LEU A 331 -25.45 22.66 10.72
C LEU A 331 -26.93 22.22 10.62
N ARG A 332 -27.29 21.04 11.15
CA ARG A 332 -28.68 20.59 11.23
C ARG A 332 -29.51 21.48 12.17
N ILE A 333 -28.99 21.78 13.37
CA ILE A 333 -29.67 22.63 14.34
C ILE A 333 -29.85 24.06 13.81
N GLU A 334 -28.81 24.62 13.18
CA GLU A 334 -28.84 25.95 12.56
C GLU A 334 -29.88 26.03 11.44
N ALA A 335 -29.92 25.01 10.58
CA ALA A 335 -30.90 24.92 9.48
C ALA A 335 -32.32 24.77 10.00
N GLU A 336 -32.56 24.00 11.07
CA GLU A 336 -33.86 23.85 11.73
C GLU A 336 -34.32 25.18 12.30
N TYR A 337 -33.41 25.91 12.96
CA TYR A 337 -33.73 27.22 13.54
C TYR A 337 -34.03 28.29 12.47
N SER A 338 -33.33 28.26 11.36
CA SER A 338 -33.49 29.23 10.25
C SER A 338 -34.52 28.80 9.19
N GLY A 339 -35.15 27.63 9.34
CA GLY A 339 -36.11 27.11 8.36
C GLY A 339 -35.50 26.75 7.00
N THR A 340 -34.19 26.44 6.96
CA THR A 340 -33.44 26.10 5.74
C THR A 340 -33.13 24.61 5.65
N ILE A 341 -32.67 24.16 4.48
CA ILE A 341 -32.18 22.77 4.30
C ILE A 341 -30.73 22.70 4.79
N PRO A 342 -30.35 21.77 5.68
CA PRO A 342 -29.00 21.67 6.17
C PRO A 342 -28.03 21.25 5.06
N LYS A 343 -26.96 22.03 4.90
CA LYS A 343 -25.85 21.65 4.04
C LYS A 343 -25.10 20.49 4.69
N LYS A 344 -24.82 19.43 3.94
CA LYS A 344 -24.04 18.30 4.43
C LYS A 344 -22.55 18.61 4.35
N PHE A 345 -21.87 18.58 5.48
CA PHE A 345 -20.43 18.64 5.57
C PHE A 345 -19.85 17.24 5.32
N GLU A 346 -19.13 17.07 4.21
CA GLU A 346 -18.56 15.78 3.81
C GLU A 346 -17.40 15.37 4.73
N ARG A 347 -17.21 14.04 4.87
CA ARG A 347 -16.19 13.49 5.75
C ARG A 347 -14.80 14.03 5.44
N VAL A 348 -14.13 14.57 6.45
CA VAL A 348 -12.72 14.96 6.41
C VAL A 348 -11.83 13.81 6.86
N HIS A 349 -10.68 13.68 6.25
CA HIS A 349 -9.62 12.75 6.64
C HIS A 349 -8.24 13.42 6.48
N PRO A 350 -7.16 12.93 7.11
CA PRO A 350 -5.86 13.63 7.12
C PRO A 350 -5.33 14.01 5.74
N HIS A 351 -5.54 13.15 4.73
CA HIS A 351 -5.12 13.47 3.36
C HIS A 351 -5.96 14.57 2.71
N ALA A 352 -7.23 14.78 3.13
CA ALA A 352 -8.04 15.88 2.64
C ALA A 352 -7.42 17.22 3.01
N LEU A 353 -6.91 17.40 4.24
CA LEU A 353 -6.23 18.63 4.65
C LEU A 353 -4.99 18.90 3.79
N ARG A 354 -4.21 17.87 3.49
CA ARG A 354 -3.06 17.97 2.59
C ARG A 354 -3.46 18.29 1.15
N HIS A 355 -4.56 17.73 0.66
CA HIS A 355 -5.10 18.06 -0.65
C HIS A 355 -5.59 19.51 -0.71
N THR A 356 -6.27 19.96 0.35
CA THR A 356 -6.71 21.35 0.51
C THR A 356 -5.51 22.32 0.47
N PHE A 357 -4.43 22.04 1.22
CA PHE A 357 -3.21 22.83 1.15
C PHE A 357 -2.68 22.96 -0.29
N ALA A 358 -2.55 21.84 -1.02
CA ALA A 358 -2.06 21.87 -2.39
C ALA A 358 -2.96 22.72 -3.31
N THR A 359 -4.28 22.57 -3.18
CA THR A 359 -5.27 23.35 -3.93
C THR A 359 -5.13 24.84 -3.62
N ARG A 360 -5.04 25.23 -2.34
CA ARG A 360 -4.83 26.65 -1.94
C ARG A 360 -3.52 27.22 -2.48
N CYS A 361 -2.44 26.43 -2.49
CA CYS A 361 -1.17 26.85 -3.09
C CYS A 361 -1.33 27.18 -4.58
N PHE A 362 -2.03 26.33 -5.32
CA PHE A 362 -2.30 26.56 -6.73
C PHE A 362 -3.22 27.78 -6.96
N GLU A 363 -4.30 27.92 -6.21
CA GLU A 363 -5.20 29.07 -6.26
C GLU A 363 -4.45 30.40 -6.01
N LYS A 364 -3.39 30.36 -5.19
CA LYS A 364 -2.51 31.50 -4.92
C LYS A 364 -1.36 31.65 -5.93
N GLY A 365 -1.34 30.86 -7.00
CA GLY A 365 -0.36 30.98 -8.09
C GLY A 365 1.00 30.35 -7.82
N MET A 366 1.12 29.46 -6.81
CA MET A 366 2.38 28.74 -6.60
C MET A 366 2.63 27.77 -7.77
N THR A 367 3.88 27.72 -8.23
CA THR A 367 4.24 26.80 -9.32
C THR A 367 4.08 25.34 -8.91
N PRO A 368 3.69 24.45 -9.83
CA PRO A 368 3.59 23.01 -9.52
C PRO A 368 4.89 22.41 -8.98
N ARG A 369 6.03 22.92 -9.41
CA ARG A 369 7.35 22.48 -8.93
C ARG A 369 7.55 22.83 -7.46
N THR A 370 7.25 24.07 -7.08
CA THR A 370 7.34 24.53 -5.70
C THR A 370 6.43 23.70 -4.77
N VAL A 371 5.17 23.49 -5.20
CA VAL A 371 4.22 22.67 -4.44
C VAL A 371 4.71 21.23 -4.31
N GLN A 372 5.26 20.66 -5.38
CA GLN A 372 5.85 19.31 -5.38
C GLN A 372 6.96 19.19 -4.33
N GLU A 373 7.87 20.14 -4.27
CA GLU A 373 9.00 20.17 -3.33
C GLU A 373 8.53 20.33 -1.89
N ILE A 374 7.64 21.27 -1.61
CA ILE A 374 7.05 21.46 -0.27
C ILE A 374 6.33 20.20 0.20
N MET A 375 5.54 19.59 -0.66
CA MET A 375 4.80 18.37 -0.34
C MET A 375 5.66 17.10 -0.31
N GLY A 376 6.83 17.10 -0.94
CA GLY A 376 7.69 15.93 -1.07
C GLY A 376 7.02 14.81 -1.88
N HIS A 377 6.50 15.14 -3.06
CA HIS A 377 5.99 14.17 -4.01
C HIS A 377 7.11 13.63 -4.88
N SER A 378 7.38 12.32 -4.81
CA SER A 378 8.37 11.65 -5.66
C SER A 378 7.97 11.60 -7.14
N ASN A 379 6.66 11.65 -7.44
CA ASN A 379 6.14 11.65 -8.79
C ASN A 379 5.39 12.96 -9.06
N TYR A 380 5.83 13.69 -10.08
CA TYR A 380 5.22 14.93 -10.55
C TYR A 380 3.73 14.77 -10.90
N ASN A 381 3.34 13.63 -11.49
CA ASN A 381 1.95 13.34 -11.82
C ASN A 381 1.02 13.35 -10.58
N THR A 382 1.56 13.13 -9.39
CA THR A 382 0.79 13.24 -8.14
C THR A 382 0.43 14.71 -7.85
N THR A 383 1.28 15.65 -8.25
CA THR A 383 1.05 17.08 -8.11
C THR A 383 0.16 17.60 -9.22
N VAL A 384 0.37 17.14 -10.45
CA VAL A 384 -0.44 17.51 -11.62
C VAL A 384 -1.88 16.98 -11.56
N SER A 385 -2.16 15.98 -10.72
CA SER A 385 -3.55 15.47 -10.57
C SER A 385 -4.55 16.45 -9.96
N TYR A 386 -4.13 17.68 -9.66
CA TYR A 386 -4.99 18.85 -9.35
C TYR A 386 -5.34 19.64 -10.61
N THR A 387 -5.56 18.97 -11.75
CA THR A 387 -5.70 19.54 -13.11
C THR A 387 -6.78 20.59 -13.23
N HIS A 388 -7.91 20.48 -12.51
CA HIS A 388 -8.98 21.51 -12.60
C HIS A 388 -8.51 22.89 -12.16
N VAL A 389 -7.70 22.97 -11.10
CA VAL A 389 -7.12 24.22 -10.60
C VAL A 389 -6.01 24.73 -11.54
N LEU A 390 -5.27 23.81 -12.19
CA LEU A 390 -4.21 24.17 -13.14
C LEU A 390 -4.76 24.77 -14.44
N ASP A 391 -5.94 24.38 -14.88
CA ASP A 391 -6.55 24.94 -16.09
C ASP A 391 -7.02 26.39 -15.84
N ASP A 392 -7.57 26.70 -14.68
CA ASP A 392 -7.88 28.08 -14.27
C ASP A 392 -6.61 28.95 -14.15
N ILE A 393 -5.51 28.37 -13.68
CA ILE A 393 -4.22 29.07 -13.60
C ILE A 393 -3.68 29.36 -15.00
N LYS A 394 -3.73 28.38 -15.91
CA LYS A 394 -3.31 28.59 -17.31
C LYS A 394 -4.07 29.71 -17.97
N LEU A 395 -5.39 29.81 -17.76
CA LEU A 395 -6.22 30.89 -18.27
C LEU A 395 -5.76 32.24 -17.71
N LYS A 396 -5.58 32.34 -16.37
CA LYS A 396 -5.09 33.57 -15.72
C LYS A 396 -3.69 33.98 -16.17
N GLU A 397 -2.80 33.00 -16.38
CA GLU A 397 -1.44 33.27 -16.88
C GLU A 397 -1.47 33.72 -18.37
N ALA A 398 -2.35 33.14 -19.18
CA ALA A 398 -2.56 33.56 -20.58
C ALA A 398 -3.14 34.97 -20.66
N GLU A 399 -4.09 35.33 -19.81
CA GLU A 399 -4.65 36.67 -19.68
C GLU A 399 -3.55 37.67 -19.28
N ARG A 400 -2.74 37.38 -18.27
CA ARG A 400 -1.60 38.24 -17.87
C ARG A 400 -0.58 38.43 -18.98
N LEU A 401 -0.33 37.41 -19.81
CA LEU A 401 0.55 37.50 -20.95
C LEU A 401 -0.09 38.42 -22.02
N GLY A 402 -1.40 38.32 -22.27
CA GLY A 402 -2.15 39.18 -23.13
C GLY A 402 -2.04 40.66 -22.71
N ASP A 403 -2.31 40.95 -21.44
CA ASP A 403 -2.19 42.29 -20.85
C ASP A 403 -0.77 42.86 -20.98
N PHE A 404 0.26 42.04 -20.75
CA PHE A 404 1.64 42.46 -20.94
C PHE A 404 1.96 42.84 -22.37
N LEU A 405 1.49 42.05 -23.36
CA LEU A 405 1.73 42.31 -24.77
C LEU A 405 0.97 43.56 -25.26
N ASP A 406 -0.22 43.78 -24.78
CA ASP A 406 -1.04 44.97 -25.14
C ASP A 406 -0.46 46.27 -24.53
N ASN A 407 0.00 46.20 -23.26
CA ASN A 407 0.69 47.35 -22.65
C ASN A 407 2.03 47.65 -23.34
N THR A 408 2.75 46.65 -23.82
CA THR A 408 4.01 46.85 -24.57
C THR A 408 3.76 47.49 -25.91
N LYS A 409 2.68 47.14 -26.63
CA LYS A 409 2.26 47.80 -27.88
C LYS A 409 1.80 49.22 -27.66
N ALA A 410 1.10 49.50 -26.56
CA ALA A 410 0.67 50.87 -26.20
C ALA A 410 1.89 51.75 -25.88
N ALA A 411 2.88 51.25 -25.13
CA ALA A 411 4.12 51.98 -24.84
C ALA A 411 4.97 52.28 -26.09
N GLN A 412 4.99 51.38 -27.08
CA GLN A 412 5.71 51.60 -28.35
C GLN A 412 5.01 52.66 -29.26
N ARG A 413 3.69 52.81 -29.16
CA ARG A 413 2.96 53.83 -29.89
C ARG A 413 3.19 55.25 -29.35
N VAL A 414 3.34 55.35 -28.01
CA VAL A 414 3.61 56.67 -27.34
C VAL A 414 5.03 57.18 -27.59
N VAL A 415 5.97 56.35 -28.04
CA VAL A 415 7.35 56.74 -28.34
C VAL A 415 7.55 57.10 -29.81
N GLN A 416 6.53 56.89 -30.66
CA GLN A 416 6.56 57.19 -32.11
C GLN A 416 5.78 58.46 -32.49
N ASP A 417 5.06 59.10 -31.56
CA ASP A 417 4.45 60.43 -31.66
C ASP A 417 5.32 61.48 -30.92
#